data_c471d2c5f6ed4ed6b018733232f355cc
#
_entry.id   c471d2c5f6ed4ed6b018733232f355cc
#
_cell.length_a   1.000
_cell.length_b   1.000
_cell.length_c   1.000
_cell.angle_alpha   90.00
_cell.angle_beta   90.00
_cell.angle_gamma   90.00
#
_symmetry.space_group_name_H-M   'P 1'
#
loop_
_entity.id
_entity.type
_entity.pdbx_description
1 polymer ?
#
loop_
_entity_poly.entity_id
_entity_poly.type
_entity_poly.pdbx_seq_one_letter_code
_entity_poly.pdbx_strand_id
1 'polypeptide(L)'
;MITLYLDMDGVLCNFEEKFLPLKDPGLKYDKKIFRKAVMEYKIFEDLNYMPNALKLLAAVRMLPVNVEILTSVGTHDPMQGAEAARQKTLWLNKHGITYKPNFVRMFSEKPNYATPESILIDDRPDCAEPFTKAGGHGILHEDKYINRTIDQLNSLVLQIHAMKSL
;
A
#
# COMPACT_ATOMS: atom_id res chain seq x y z
N MET A 1 15.84 6.14 -12.14
CA MET A 1 15.95 5.71 -10.71
C MET A 1 14.74 4.84 -10.40
N ILE A 2 14.94 3.70 -9.76
CA ILE A 2 13.84 2.80 -9.37
C ILE A 2 12.94 3.51 -8.36
N THR A 3 11.61 3.47 -8.58
CA THR A 3 10.63 3.92 -7.61
C THR A 3 9.92 2.71 -7.00
N LEU A 4 10.01 2.59 -5.68
CA LEU A 4 9.29 1.58 -4.92
C LEU A 4 8.04 2.21 -4.31
N TYR A 5 6.90 1.67 -4.66
CA TYR A 5 5.61 2.02 -4.08
C TYR A 5 5.22 1.02 -2.99
N LEU A 6 4.88 1.52 -1.81
CA LEU A 6 4.35 0.74 -0.71
C LEU A 6 2.85 1.04 -0.56
N ASP A 7 2.02 0.00 -0.54
CA ASP A 7 0.64 0.12 -0.09
C ASP A 7 0.61 0.36 1.43
N MET A 8 -0.50 0.86 1.93
CA MET A 8 -0.70 1.06 3.38
C MET A 8 -1.46 -0.11 3.99
N ASP A 9 -2.72 -0.27 3.64
CA ASP A 9 -3.58 -1.28 4.27
C ASP A 9 -3.13 -2.71 3.93
N GLY A 10 -2.84 -3.50 4.96
CA GLY A 10 -2.33 -4.87 4.80
C GLY A 10 -0.83 -4.99 4.57
N VAL A 11 -0.13 -3.87 4.37
CA VAL A 11 1.34 -3.82 4.22
C VAL A 11 1.98 -3.08 5.41
N LEU A 12 1.57 -1.86 5.67
CA LEU A 12 2.04 -1.05 6.80
C LEU A 12 1.03 -1.01 7.94
N CYS A 13 -0.25 -0.83 7.62
CA CYS A 13 -1.35 -0.64 8.56
C CYS A 13 -2.23 -1.89 8.65
N ASN A 14 -2.67 -2.23 9.86
CA ASN A 14 -3.61 -3.31 10.09
C ASN A 14 -5.06 -2.81 10.04
N PHE A 15 -5.55 -2.52 8.84
CA PHE A 15 -6.91 -2.03 8.61
C PHE A 15 -7.97 -3.07 8.99
N GLU A 16 -7.77 -4.33 8.63
CA GLU A 16 -8.74 -5.39 8.88
C GLU A 16 -9.02 -5.60 10.36
N GLU A 17 -8.02 -5.44 11.22
CA GLU A 17 -8.17 -5.57 12.66
C GLU A 17 -9.29 -4.68 13.22
N LYS A 18 -9.42 -3.46 12.69
CA LYS A 18 -10.46 -2.52 13.13
C LYS A 18 -11.71 -2.55 12.29
N PHE A 19 -11.61 -2.88 11.02
CA PHE A 19 -12.74 -2.84 10.10
C PHE A 19 -13.61 -4.09 10.16
N LEU A 20 -13.02 -5.28 10.21
CA LEU A 20 -13.78 -6.53 10.21
C LEU A 20 -14.84 -6.63 11.33
N PRO A 21 -14.57 -6.16 12.57
CA PRO A 21 -15.59 -6.17 13.62
C PRO A 21 -16.79 -5.27 13.37
N LEU A 22 -16.66 -4.28 12.46
CA LEU A 22 -17.71 -3.31 12.16
C LEU A 22 -18.70 -3.81 11.11
N LYS A 23 -18.25 -4.71 10.22
CA LYS A 23 -19.08 -5.18 9.12
C LYS A 23 -19.86 -6.44 9.50
N ASP A 24 -20.98 -6.66 8.82
CA ASP A 24 -21.72 -7.90 8.89
C ASP A 24 -20.83 -9.05 8.35
N PRO A 25 -20.68 -10.17 9.11
CA PRO A 25 -19.90 -11.32 8.65
C PRO A 25 -20.35 -11.91 7.31
N GLY A 26 -21.62 -11.76 6.97
CA GLY A 26 -22.18 -12.25 5.70
C GLY A 26 -21.81 -11.40 4.48
N LEU A 27 -21.28 -10.19 4.66
CA LEU A 27 -20.95 -9.29 3.56
C LEU A 27 -19.44 -9.27 3.32
N LYS A 28 -19.06 -9.48 2.05
CA LYS A 28 -17.65 -9.39 1.65
C LYS A 28 -17.13 -7.96 1.71
N TYR A 29 -17.96 -7.00 1.32
CA TYR A 29 -17.67 -5.57 1.37
C TYR A 29 -18.96 -4.79 1.59
N ASP A 30 -18.92 -3.82 2.52
CA ASP A 30 -20.05 -2.98 2.87
C ASP A 30 -19.68 -1.50 2.71
N LYS A 31 -20.19 -0.87 1.63
CA LYS A 31 -19.91 0.55 1.34
C LYS A 31 -20.43 1.49 2.42
N LYS A 32 -21.59 1.19 3.03
CA LYS A 32 -22.18 2.02 4.08
C LYS A 32 -21.34 1.97 5.35
N ILE A 33 -20.91 0.79 5.75
CA ILE A 33 -20.05 0.59 6.92
C ILE A 33 -18.68 1.22 6.67
N PHE A 34 -18.12 1.07 5.48
CA PHE A 34 -16.85 1.70 5.13
C PHE A 34 -16.93 3.23 5.21
N ARG A 35 -18.00 3.83 4.64
CA ARG A 35 -18.23 5.26 4.75
C ARG A 35 -18.32 5.72 6.22
N LYS A 36 -19.07 4.99 7.03
CA LYS A 36 -19.23 5.27 8.46
C LYS A 36 -17.90 5.16 9.19
N ALA A 37 -17.12 4.13 8.89
CA ALA A 37 -15.80 3.93 9.46
C ALA A 37 -14.86 5.12 9.18
N VAL A 38 -14.86 5.62 7.96
CA VAL A 38 -14.05 6.77 7.57
C VAL A 38 -14.59 8.06 8.17
N MET A 39 -15.88 8.35 7.96
CA MET A 39 -16.45 9.68 8.27
C MET A 39 -16.75 9.87 9.76
N GLU A 40 -17.22 8.85 10.46
CA GLU A 40 -17.59 8.92 11.86
C GLU A 40 -16.50 8.42 12.80
N TYR A 41 -15.95 7.24 12.50
CA TYR A 41 -14.98 6.57 13.39
C TYR A 41 -13.53 6.96 13.12
N LYS A 42 -13.26 7.69 12.02
CA LYS A 42 -11.90 8.13 11.66
C LYS A 42 -10.90 6.95 11.64
N ILE A 43 -11.31 5.86 11.02
CA ILE A 43 -10.66 4.55 11.15
C ILE A 43 -9.17 4.56 10.81
N PHE A 44 -8.73 5.38 9.83
CA PHE A 44 -7.34 5.43 9.41
C PHE A 44 -6.42 6.22 10.32
N GLU A 45 -6.96 6.98 11.28
CA GLU A 45 -6.12 7.81 12.16
C GLU A 45 -5.32 7.01 13.17
N ASP A 46 -5.86 5.86 13.62
CA ASP A 46 -5.30 5.12 14.75
C ASP A 46 -5.24 3.60 14.48
N LEU A 47 -4.66 3.23 13.35
CA LEU A 47 -4.37 1.84 13.02
C LEU A 47 -3.06 1.39 13.66
N ASN A 48 -3.01 0.12 14.06
CA ASN A 48 -1.75 -0.51 14.44
C ASN A 48 -0.92 -0.81 13.18
N TYR A 49 0.39 -0.94 13.34
CA TYR A 49 1.24 -1.52 12.30
C TYR A 49 0.81 -2.96 12.01
N MET A 50 1.00 -3.40 10.77
CA MET A 50 1.09 -4.82 10.49
C MET A 50 2.27 -5.42 11.29
N PRO A 51 2.20 -6.70 11.71
CA PRO A 51 3.21 -7.29 12.59
C PRO A 51 4.66 -7.14 12.09
N ASN A 52 4.88 -7.21 10.78
CA ASN A 52 6.22 -7.11 10.18
C ASN A 52 6.48 -5.80 9.41
N ALA A 53 5.62 -4.78 9.59
CA ALA A 53 5.78 -3.51 8.89
C ALA A 53 7.11 -2.82 9.19
N LEU A 54 7.55 -2.82 10.45
CA LEU A 54 8.84 -2.20 10.82
C LEU A 54 10.03 -2.92 10.21
N LYS A 55 9.95 -4.25 10.09
CA LYS A 55 10.98 -5.05 9.41
C LYS A 55 11.04 -4.72 7.91
N LEU A 56 9.89 -4.56 7.27
CA LEU A 56 9.81 -4.14 5.87
C LEU A 56 10.40 -2.74 5.67
N LEU A 57 10.02 -1.78 6.50
CA LEU A 57 10.52 -0.41 6.44
C LEU A 57 12.04 -0.35 6.64
N ALA A 58 12.59 -1.15 7.56
CA ALA A 58 14.03 -1.24 7.77
C ALA A 58 14.76 -1.77 6.54
N ALA A 59 14.23 -2.82 5.92
CA ALA A 59 14.81 -3.40 4.69
C ALA A 59 14.76 -2.41 3.52
N VAL A 60 13.65 -1.71 3.35
CA VAL A 60 13.46 -0.72 2.29
C VAL A 60 14.44 0.44 2.40
N ARG A 61 14.73 0.91 3.61
CA ARG A 61 15.68 2.01 3.85
C ARG A 61 17.11 1.70 3.41
N MET A 62 17.45 0.43 3.29
CA MET A 62 18.80 0.00 2.88
C MET A 62 18.97 -0.07 1.36
N LEU A 63 17.90 0.13 0.59
CA LEU A 63 17.92 0.00 -0.86
C LEU A 63 18.18 1.34 -1.56
N PRO A 64 18.92 1.34 -2.67
CA PRO A 64 19.16 2.54 -3.47
C PRO A 64 17.96 2.84 -4.40
N VAL A 65 16.80 3.08 -3.81
CA VAL A 65 15.55 3.32 -4.53
C VAL A 65 14.84 4.56 -3.98
N ASN A 66 14.05 5.22 -4.82
CA ASN A 66 13.10 6.22 -4.36
C ASN A 66 11.87 5.49 -3.80
N VAL A 67 11.47 5.82 -2.57
CA VAL A 67 10.31 5.18 -1.93
C VAL A 67 9.16 6.16 -1.85
N GLU A 68 7.98 5.72 -2.27
CA GLU A 68 6.73 6.46 -2.17
C GLU A 68 5.62 5.55 -1.64
N ILE A 69 4.56 6.14 -1.14
CA ILE A 69 3.34 5.43 -0.75
C ILE A 69 2.37 5.45 -1.93
N LEU A 70 1.70 4.33 -2.19
CA LEU A 70 0.63 4.26 -3.19
C LEU A 70 -0.57 3.54 -2.57
N THR A 71 -1.59 4.31 -2.21
CA THR A 71 -2.73 3.82 -1.45
C THR A 71 -4.05 4.30 -2.04
N SER A 72 -5.09 3.48 -1.91
CA SER A 72 -6.44 3.82 -2.36
C SER A 72 -7.25 4.43 -1.21
N VAL A 73 -8.04 5.46 -1.52
CA VAL A 73 -9.03 6.00 -0.57
C VAL A 73 -10.35 5.21 -0.58
N GLY A 74 -10.53 4.31 -1.55
CA GLY A 74 -11.62 3.34 -1.59
C GLY A 74 -12.98 3.91 -1.96
N THR A 75 -13.04 5.09 -2.59
CA THR A 75 -14.29 5.73 -2.97
C THR A 75 -14.09 6.73 -4.10
N HIS A 76 -15.14 6.94 -4.90
CA HIS A 76 -15.24 8.03 -5.88
C HIS A 76 -15.85 9.31 -5.28
N ASP A 77 -16.42 9.24 -4.07
CA ASP A 77 -16.96 10.42 -3.40
C ASP A 77 -15.82 11.36 -2.97
N PRO A 78 -15.77 12.62 -3.46
CA PRO A 78 -14.66 13.52 -3.17
C PRO A 78 -14.50 13.84 -1.68
N MET A 79 -15.60 14.01 -0.94
CA MET A 79 -15.55 14.33 0.49
C MET A 79 -15.01 13.16 1.31
N GLN A 80 -15.52 11.96 1.08
CA GLN A 80 -15.05 10.76 1.75
C GLN A 80 -13.60 10.47 1.39
N GLY A 81 -13.23 10.62 0.12
CA GLY A 81 -11.87 10.43 -0.35
C GLY A 81 -10.88 11.40 0.27
N ALA A 82 -11.24 12.68 0.34
CA ALA A 82 -10.40 13.70 0.98
C ALA A 82 -10.21 13.42 2.48
N GLU A 83 -11.25 12.98 3.16
CA GLU A 83 -11.17 12.62 4.58
C GLU A 83 -10.29 11.39 4.81
N ALA A 84 -10.44 10.35 3.99
CA ALA A 84 -9.58 9.18 4.06
C ALA A 84 -8.10 9.54 3.82
N ALA A 85 -7.83 10.38 2.82
CA ALA A 85 -6.47 10.85 2.53
C ALA A 85 -5.89 11.67 3.69
N ARG A 86 -6.69 12.53 4.31
CA ARG A 86 -6.29 13.31 5.50
C ARG A 86 -5.89 12.38 6.65
N GLN A 87 -6.72 11.39 6.95
CA GLN A 87 -6.47 10.44 8.02
C GLN A 87 -5.20 9.61 7.76
N LYS A 88 -5.04 9.12 6.54
CA LYS A 88 -3.85 8.35 6.15
C LYS A 88 -2.58 9.19 6.23
N THR A 89 -2.64 10.45 5.85
CA THR A 89 -1.53 11.39 5.98
C THR A 89 -1.17 11.62 7.46
N LEU A 90 -2.16 11.79 8.33
CA LEU A 90 -1.93 11.90 9.78
C LEU A 90 -1.26 10.64 10.34
N TRP A 91 -1.69 9.47 9.90
CA TRP A 91 -1.09 8.21 10.33
C TRP A 91 0.38 8.13 9.92
N LEU A 92 0.70 8.47 8.68
CA LEU A 92 2.10 8.49 8.19
C LEU A 92 2.95 9.46 9.02
N ASN A 93 2.45 10.67 9.25
CA ASN A 93 3.16 11.70 10.02
C ASN A 93 3.37 11.25 11.48
N LYS A 94 2.36 10.70 12.11
CA LYS A 94 2.43 10.17 13.48
C LYS A 94 3.51 9.10 13.64
N HIS A 95 3.72 8.30 12.61
CA HIS A 95 4.71 7.21 12.63
C HIS A 95 6.07 7.61 12.02
N GLY A 96 6.27 8.89 11.72
CA GLY A 96 7.54 9.40 11.17
C GLY A 96 7.87 8.88 9.78
N ILE A 97 6.87 8.45 9.01
CA ILE A 97 7.04 8.00 7.62
C ILE A 97 6.91 9.22 6.72
N THR A 98 8.04 9.63 6.11
CA THR A 98 8.14 10.85 5.31
C THR A 98 8.06 10.60 3.80
N TYR A 99 7.78 9.39 3.37
CA TYR A 99 7.61 9.05 1.96
C TYR A 99 6.41 9.77 1.37
N LYS A 100 6.56 10.28 0.15
CA LYS A 100 5.48 10.98 -0.56
C LYS A 100 4.26 10.06 -0.73
N PRO A 101 3.08 10.44 -0.24
CA PRO A 101 1.86 9.67 -0.49
C PRO A 101 1.26 9.99 -1.86
N ASN A 102 0.85 8.95 -2.56
CA ASN A 102 0.03 9.03 -3.76
C ASN A 102 -1.31 8.36 -3.46
N PHE A 103 -2.39 9.13 -3.58
CA PHE A 103 -3.74 8.66 -3.31
C PHE A 103 -4.47 8.41 -4.63
N VAL A 104 -4.95 7.19 -4.82
CA VAL A 104 -5.88 6.85 -5.91
C VAL A 104 -7.28 6.66 -5.33
N ARG A 105 -8.31 6.88 -6.16
CA ARG A 105 -9.71 6.71 -5.71
C ARG A 105 -10.02 5.25 -5.44
N MET A 106 -9.70 4.40 -6.40
CA MET A 106 -9.92 2.95 -6.32
C MET A 106 -8.62 2.20 -6.60
N PHE A 107 -8.49 1.01 -6.01
CA PHE A 107 -7.30 0.16 -6.17
C PHE A 107 -6.96 -0.12 -7.65
N SER A 108 -7.98 -0.16 -8.52
CA SER A 108 -7.84 -0.40 -9.96
C SER A 108 -7.07 0.70 -10.70
N GLU A 109 -6.84 1.85 -10.08
CA GLU A 109 -6.06 2.95 -10.67
C GLU A 109 -4.56 2.83 -10.38
N LYS A 110 -4.13 1.93 -9.50
CA LYS A 110 -2.70 1.75 -9.17
C LYS A 110 -1.83 1.40 -10.38
N PRO A 111 -2.29 0.61 -11.37
CA PRO A 111 -1.50 0.33 -12.57
C PRO A 111 -1.07 1.56 -13.38
N ASN A 112 -1.74 2.71 -13.20
CA ASN A 112 -1.34 3.97 -13.85
C ASN A 112 0.06 4.45 -13.41
N TYR A 113 0.58 3.93 -12.30
CA TYR A 113 1.93 4.23 -11.79
C TYR A 113 2.99 3.24 -12.29
N ALA A 114 2.59 2.22 -13.05
CA ALA A 114 3.50 1.19 -13.52
C ALA A 114 4.44 1.71 -14.61
N THR A 115 5.72 1.49 -14.42
CA THR A 115 6.80 1.73 -15.40
C THR A 115 7.81 0.60 -15.31
N PRO A 116 8.70 0.41 -16.30
CA PRO A 116 9.74 -0.62 -16.22
C PRO A 116 10.69 -0.48 -15.01
N GLU A 117 10.73 0.71 -14.39
CA GLU A 117 11.54 0.99 -13.20
C GLU A 117 10.73 1.13 -11.92
N SER A 118 9.46 0.72 -11.91
CA SER A 118 8.63 0.79 -10.72
C SER A 118 8.32 -0.58 -10.14
N ILE A 119 8.33 -0.64 -8.81
CA ILE A 119 7.98 -1.83 -8.02
C ILE A 119 6.81 -1.43 -7.11
N LEU A 120 5.80 -2.28 -7.00
CA LEU A 120 4.70 -2.14 -6.05
C LEU A 120 4.70 -3.31 -5.08
N ILE A 121 4.71 -3.01 -3.78
CA ILE A 121 4.43 -4.00 -2.73
C ILE A 121 3.00 -3.81 -2.26
N ASP A 122 2.15 -4.80 -2.48
CA ASP A 122 0.71 -4.76 -2.20
C ASP A 122 0.24 -6.14 -1.71
N ASP A 123 -0.69 -6.18 -0.77
CA ASP A 123 -1.24 -7.42 -0.21
C ASP A 123 -2.38 -8.02 -1.04
N ARG A 124 -2.79 -7.33 -2.11
CA ARG A 124 -3.90 -7.76 -2.97
C ARG A 124 -3.40 -8.25 -4.33
N PRO A 125 -3.82 -9.49 -4.74
CA PRO A 125 -3.49 -9.98 -6.09
C PRO A 125 -4.05 -9.07 -7.19
N ASP A 126 -5.24 -8.50 -6.99
CA ASP A 126 -5.89 -7.59 -7.93
C ASP A 126 -5.29 -6.18 -7.97
N CYS A 127 -4.22 -5.95 -7.22
CA CYS A 127 -3.33 -4.79 -7.35
C CYS A 127 -1.99 -5.20 -7.97
N ALA A 128 -1.33 -6.21 -7.40
CA ALA A 128 0.01 -6.63 -7.82
C ALA A 128 0.05 -7.18 -9.25
N GLU A 129 -0.90 -8.04 -9.63
CA GLU A 129 -0.96 -8.61 -10.98
C GLU A 129 -1.22 -7.58 -12.08
N PRO A 130 -2.23 -6.69 -11.98
CA PRO A 130 -2.45 -5.64 -12.96
C PRO A 130 -1.29 -4.65 -13.07
N PHE A 131 -0.59 -4.37 -11.96
CA PHE A 131 0.60 -3.52 -11.97
C PHE A 131 1.71 -4.14 -12.83
N THR A 132 1.93 -5.44 -12.71
CA THR A 132 2.90 -6.17 -13.54
C THR A 132 2.46 -6.19 -15.00
N LYS A 133 1.17 -6.42 -15.29
CA LYS A 133 0.64 -6.39 -16.66
C LYS A 133 0.80 -5.03 -17.32
N ALA A 134 0.76 -3.96 -16.54
CA ALA A 134 0.93 -2.60 -17.05
C ALA A 134 2.41 -2.20 -17.27
N GLY A 135 3.34 -3.11 -17.03
CA GLY A 135 4.77 -2.91 -17.30
C GLY A 135 5.63 -2.59 -16.08
N GLY A 136 5.04 -2.59 -14.88
CA GLY A 136 5.78 -2.49 -13.62
C GLY A 136 6.14 -3.86 -13.04
N HIS A 137 6.49 -3.89 -11.77
CA HIS A 137 6.84 -5.10 -11.04
C HIS A 137 6.03 -5.18 -9.74
N GLY A 138 4.96 -5.98 -9.74
CA GLY A 138 4.12 -6.20 -8.57
C GLY A 138 4.66 -7.32 -7.70
N ILE A 139 4.81 -7.06 -6.41
CA ILE A 139 5.10 -8.07 -5.39
C ILE A 139 3.85 -8.28 -4.55
N LEU A 140 3.29 -9.48 -4.59
CA LEU A 140 2.19 -9.86 -3.70
C LEU A 140 2.76 -10.13 -2.32
N HIS A 141 2.36 -9.29 -1.35
CA HIS A 141 2.86 -9.32 0.01
C HIS A 141 1.90 -10.04 0.94
N GLU A 142 2.43 -10.98 1.71
CA GLU A 142 1.77 -11.56 2.87
C GLU A 142 2.65 -11.29 4.09
N ASP A 143 2.11 -10.63 5.12
CA ASP A 143 2.91 -10.17 6.27
C ASP A 143 3.70 -11.29 6.94
N LYS A 144 3.08 -12.46 7.14
CA LYS A 144 3.72 -13.64 7.74
C LYS A 144 4.91 -14.18 6.93
N TYR A 145 4.98 -13.85 5.65
CA TYR A 145 6.07 -14.25 4.76
C TYR A 145 6.96 -13.05 4.37
N ILE A 146 7.22 -12.17 5.31
CA ILE A 146 7.99 -10.94 5.12
C ILE A 146 9.37 -11.20 4.48
N ASN A 147 10.04 -12.28 4.84
CA ASN A 147 11.35 -12.60 4.25
C ASN A 147 11.25 -12.88 2.75
N ARG A 148 10.17 -13.53 2.30
CA ARG A 148 9.91 -13.75 0.87
C ARG A 148 9.75 -12.41 0.13
N THR A 149 9.01 -11.47 0.70
CA THR A 149 8.85 -10.13 0.13
C THR A 149 10.19 -9.41 0.02
N ILE A 150 10.99 -9.43 1.07
CA ILE A 150 12.32 -8.79 1.09
C ILE A 150 13.25 -9.42 0.05
N ASP A 151 13.26 -10.74 -0.07
CA ASP A 151 14.08 -11.45 -1.06
C ASP A 151 13.65 -11.11 -2.49
N GLN A 152 12.35 -11.09 -2.77
CA GLN A 152 11.83 -10.69 -4.08
C GLN A 152 12.19 -9.23 -4.41
N LEU A 153 12.06 -8.34 -3.44
CA LEU A 153 12.41 -6.93 -3.60
C LEU A 153 13.89 -6.75 -3.94
N ASN A 154 14.77 -7.39 -3.18
CA ASN A 154 16.22 -7.34 -3.43
C ASN A 154 16.57 -7.86 -4.83
N SER A 155 15.97 -8.99 -5.25
CA SER A 155 16.18 -9.57 -6.58
C SER A 155 15.71 -8.63 -7.69
N LEU A 156 14.55 -8.01 -7.54
CA LEU A 156 14.02 -7.08 -8.54
C LEU A 156 14.89 -5.83 -8.69
N VAL A 157 15.35 -5.27 -7.57
CA VAL A 157 16.24 -4.10 -7.61
C VAL A 157 17.51 -4.42 -8.38
N LEU A 158 18.13 -5.58 -8.12
CA LEU A 158 19.32 -6.03 -8.86
C LEU A 158 19.02 -6.24 -10.35
N GLN A 159 17.91 -6.89 -10.69
CA GLN A 159 17.51 -7.13 -12.08
C GLN A 159 17.28 -5.84 -12.86
N ILE A 160 16.55 -4.89 -12.30
CA ILE A 160 16.25 -3.61 -12.95
C ILE A 160 17.54 -2.81 -13.14
N HIS A 161 18.45 -2.79 -12.16
CA HIS A 161 19.77 -2.16 -12.30
C HIS A 161 20.59 -2.82 -13.41
N ALA A 162 20.61 -4.14 -13.50
CA ALA A 162 21.34 -4.87 -14.53
C ALA A 162 20.80 -4.56 -15.93
N MET A 163 19.48 -4.44 -16.10
CA MET A 163 18.86 -4.11 -17.38
C MET A 163 19.23 -2.71 -17.88
N LYS A 164 19.49 -1.77 -16.98
CA LYS A 164 19.91 -0.39 -17.33
C LYS A 164 21.36 -0.31 -17.79
N SER A 165 22.17 -1.28 -17.46
CA SER A 165 23.62 -1.31 -17.79
C SER A 165 23.89 -1.93 -19.16
N LEU A 166 22.86 -2.40 -19.86
CA LEU A 166 22.95 -2.95 -21.21
C LEU A 166 22.65 -1.87 -22.25
#